data_cee2dd335363d763d26398b2d50076c9
#
_entry.id   cee2dd335363d763d26398b2d50076c9
#
_cell.length_a   1.000
_cell.length_b   1.000
_cell.length_c   1.000
_cell.angle_alpha   90.00
_cell.angle_beta   90.00
_cell.angle_gamma   90.00
#
_symmetry.space_group_name_H-M   'P 1'
#
loop_
_entity.id
_entity.type
_entity.pdbx_description
1 polymer ?
#
loop_
_entity_poly.entity_id
_entity_poly.type
_entity_poly.pdbx_seq_one_letter_code
_entity_poly.pdbx_strand_id
1 'polypeptide(L)'
;MSTPDELIVEQQKTLQTPRLKAGLPARILFKLVDSIYGKEASLSKFLVIEIVARMPYSAWEQVSTVAITHTHSDPYFAKDIHDQVLETRDQQDNETWHLLILEEMLAKKGFKYGMLKGRIIPQFLAWAYYHLS
;
A
#
# COMPACT_ATOMS: atom_id res chain seq x y z
N MET A 1 -8.34 -21.66 -9.31
CA MET A 1 -7.68 -20.69 -10.21
C MET A 1 -8.77 -20.09 -11.06
N SER A 2 -8.91 -18.77 -11.06
CA SER A 2 -9.90 -18.06 -11.87
C SER A 2 -9.56 -18.17 -13.34
N THR A 3 -10.55 -18.33 -14.20
CA THR A 3 -10.37 -18.34 -15.65
C THR A 3 -10.08 -16.92 -16.17
N PRO A 4 -9.47 -16.76 -17.37
CA PRO A 4 -9.25 -15.45 -17.96
C PRO A 4 -10.54 -14.64 -18.14
N ASP A 5 -11.65 -15.30 -18.44
CA ASP A 5 -12.95 -14.65 -18.63
C ASP A 5 -13.52 -14.13 -17.29
N GLU A 6 -13.37 -14.89 -16.22
CA GLU A 6 -13.73 -14.45 -14.86
C GLU A 6 -12.92 -13.21 -14.43
N LEU A 7 -11.62 -13.19 -14.72
CA LEU A 7 -10.77 -12.04 -14.44
C LEU A 7 -11.19 -10.79 -15.22
N ILE A 8 -11.59 -10.93 -16.48
CA ILE A 8 -12.10 -9.81 -17.30
C ILE A 8 -13.38 -9.25 -16.69
N VAL A 9 -14.29 -10.11 -16.27
CA VAL A 9 -15.56 -9.69 -15.62
C VAL A 9 -15.29 -8.96 -14.31
N GLU A 10 -14.38 -9.45 -13.46
CA GLU A 10 -14.00 -8.79 -12.21
C GLU A 10 -13.30 -7.44 -12.46
N GLN A 11 -12.45 -7.36 -13.47
CA GLN A 11 -11.82 -6.09 -13.88
C GLN A 11 -12.88 -5.06 -14.31
N GLN A 12 -13.89 -5.48 -15.08
CA GLN A 12 -14.97 -4.57 -15.50
C GLN A 12 -15.79 -4.08 -14.30
N LYS A 13 -16.12 -4.95 -13.35
CA LYS A 13 -16.79 -4.55 -12.10
C LYS A 13 -15.96 -3.54 -11.31
N THR A 14 -14.66 -3.78 -11.17
CA THR A 14 -13.73 -2.89 -10.47
C THR A 14 -13.69 -1.50 -11.13
N LEU A 15 -13.67 -1.44 -12.46
CA LEU A 15 -13.69 -0.17 -13.20
C LEU A 15 -15.00 0.61 -13.02
N GLN A 16 -16.12 -0.09 -12.77
CA GLN A 16 -17.43 0.53 -12.55
C GLN A 16 -17.67 0.90 -11.08
N THR A 17 -16.85 0.43 -10.15
CA THR A 17 -16.98 0.73 -8.73
C THR A 17 -16.73 2.22 -8.47
N PRO A 18 -17.63 2.92 -7.76
CA PRO A 18 -17.45 4.33 -7.43
C PRO A 18 -16.16 4.54 -6.63
N ARG A 19 -15.33 5.47 -7.08
CA ARG A 19 -14.08 5.79 -6.37
C ARG A 19 -14.39 6.59 -5.10
N LEU A 20 -13.80 6.20 -3.99
CA LEU A 20 -13.84 6.98 -2.75
C LEU A 20 -13.19 8.36 -2.96
N LYS A 21 -13.80 9.39 -2.39
CA LYS A 21 -13.20 10.72 -2.40
C LYS A 21 -12.01 10.73 -1.43
N ALA A 22 -10.83 10.89 -1.97
CA ALA A 22 -9.61 10.98 -1.18
C ALA A 22 -9.65 12.16 -0.21
N GLY A 23 -9.28 11.93 1.04
CA GLY A 23 -9.10 12.98 2.05
C GLY A 23 -7.95 13.93 1.68
N LEU A 24 -7.83 15.04 2.39
CA LEU A 24 -6.81 16.06 2.12
C LEU A 24 -5.38 15.51 2.16
N PRO A 25 -4.96 14.69 3.16
CA PRO A 25 -3.61 14.14 3.19
C PRO A 25 -3.30 13.27 1.97
N ALA A 26 -4.22 12.39 1.58
CA ALA A 26 -4.04 11.52 0.40
C ALA A 26 -3.96 12.34 -0.90
N ARG A 27 -4.74 13.41 -1.03
CA ARG A 27 -4.66 14.31 -2.20
C ARG A 27 -3.33 15.04 -2.28
N ILE A 28 -2.75 15.44 -1.15
CA ILE A 28 -1.42 16.06 -1.10
C ILE A 28 -0.37 15.03 -1.52
N LEU A 29 -0.43 13.82 -0.98
CA LEU A 29 0.48 12.74 -1.34
C LEU A 29 0.43 12.42 -2.83
N PHE A 30 -0.77 12.27 -3.42
CA PHE A 30 -0.92 12.03 -4.85
C PHE A 30 -0.34 13.15 -5.70
N LYS A 31 -0.57 14.43 -5.34
CA LYS A 31 0.02 15.57 -6.05
C LYS A 31 1.55 15.57 -5.96
N LEU A 32 2.10 15.21 -4.81
CA LEU A 32 3.55 15.11 -4.61
C LEU A 32 4.14 14.00 -5.49
N VAL A 33 3.54 12.82 -5.48
CA VAL A 33 3.94 11.69 -6.34
C VAL A 33 3.84 12.07 -7.82
N ASP A 34 2.76 12.71 -8.23
CA ASP A 34 2.57 13.19 -9.61
C ASP A 34 3.61 14.22 -10.03
N SER A 35 4.01 15.10 -9.11
CA SER A 35 5.04 16.12 -9.37
C SER A 35 6.43 15.50 -9.57
N ILE A 36 6.75 14.45 -8.83
CA ILE A 36 8.09 13.81 -8.85
C ILE A 36 8.20 12.77 -9.97
N TYR A 37 7.15 11.96 -10.18
CA TYR A 37 7.16 10.79 -11.06
C TYR A 37 6.33 10.97 -12.33
N GLY A 38 5.67 12.11 -12.50
CA GLY A 38 4.79 12.40 -13.62
C GLY A 38 3.33 12.01 -13.37
N LYS A 39 2.41 12.57 -14.18
CA LYS A 39 0.97 12.32 -14.04
C LYS A 39 0.50 11.00 -14.62
N GLU A 40 1.26 10.46 -15.57
CA GLU A 40 0.88 9.23 -16.25
C GLU A 40 1.03 8.00 -15.35
N ALA A 41 0.13 7.04 -15.54
CA ALA A 41 0.20 5.74 -14.90
C ALA A 41 1.32 4.90 -15.57
N SER A 42 2.41 4.67 -14.87
CA SER A 42 3.53 3.85 -15.30
C SER A 42 3.87 2.79 -14.26
N LEU A 43 4.44 1.66 -14.69
CA LEU A 43 4.86 0.60 -13.77
C LEU A 43 5.82 1.11 -12.70
N SER A 44 6.72 2.00 -13.07
CA SER A 44 7.69 2.59 -12.15
C SER A 44 7.05 3.51 -11.11
N LYS A 45 5.96 4.21 -11.48
CA LYS A 45 5.18 5.01 -10.54
C LYS A 45 4.37 4.11 -9.61
N PHE A 46 3.78 3.03 -10.13
CA PHE A 46 3.10 2.03 -9.30
C PHE A 46 4.05 1.42 -8.27
N LEU A 47 5.28 1.07 -8.66
CA LEU A 47 6.29 0.59 -7.73
C LEU A 47 6.49 1.52 -6.52
N VAL A 48 6.58 2.83 -6.78
CA VAL A 48 6.74 3.83 -5.70
C VAL A 48 5.48 3.92 -4.84
N ILE A 49 4.30 3.83 -5.44
CA ILE A 49 3.03 3.83 -4.72
C ILE A 49 2.95 2.60 -3.80
N GLU A 50 3.33 1.41 -4.27
CA GLU A 50 3.34 0.19 -3.46
C GLU A 50 4.33 0.27 -2.28
N ILE A 51 5.50 0.89 -2.47
CA ILE A 51 6.45 1.13 -1.37
C ILE A 51 5.79 1.96 -0.25
N VAL A 52 4.96 2.94 -0.61
CA VAL A 52 4.31 3.84 0.35
C VAL A 52 3.01 3.23 0.91
N ALA A 53 2.23 2.54 0.09
CA ALA A 53 0.90 2.01 0.44
C ALA A 53 0.94 1.00 1.61
N ARG A 54 2.01 0.25 1.75
CA ARG A 54 2.18 -0.72 2.84
C ARG A 54 2.43 -0.07 4.22
N MET A 55 2.82 1.20 4.27
CA MET A 55 3.21 1.86 5.53
C MET A 55 2.07 2.04 6.54
N PRO A 56 0.85 2.44 6.15
CA PRO A 56 -0.28 2.53 7.08
C PRO A 56 -0.58 1.20 7.78
N TYR A 57 -0.47 0.10 7.07
CA TYR A 57 -0.69 -1.24 7.64
C TYR A 57 0.34 -1.56 8.72
N SER A 58 1.63 -1.26 8.48
CA SER A 58 2.67 -1.44 9.48
C SER A 58 2.48 -0.54 10.70
N ALA A 59 2.08 0.72 10.51
CA ALA A 59 1.81 1.64 11.61
C ALA A 59 0.61 1.17 12.43
N TRP A 60 -0.47 0.78 11.78
CA TRP A 60 -1.68 0.28 12.42
C TRP A 60 -1.44 -1.02 13.18
N GLU A 61 -0.66 -1.95 12.64
CA GLU A 61 -0.27 -3.19 13.31
C GLU A 61 0.48 -2.89 14.63
N GLN A 62 1.42 -1.94 14.61
CA GLN A 62 2.17 -1.59 15.81
C GLN A 62 1.28 -0.96 16.88
N VAL A 63 0.42 -0.01 16.51
CA VAL A 63 -0.54 0.62 17.43
C VAL A 63 -1.48 -0.42 18.03
N SER A 64 -2.01 -1.32 17.22
CA SER A 64 -2.92 -2.38 17.66
C SER A 64 -2.22 -3.39 18.58
N THR A 65 -0.98 -3.76 18.29
CA THR A 65 -0.19 -4.65 19.15
C THR A 65 0.04 -4.02 20.54
N VAL A 66 0.35 -2.72 20.58
CA VAL A 66 0.48 -2.00 21.84
C VAL A 66 -0.87 -1.92 22.57
N ALA A 67 -1.97 -1.68 21.85
CA ALA A 67 -3.32 -1.62 22.42
C ALA A 67 -3.71 -2.92 23.14
N ILE A 68 -3.36 -4.08 22.61
CA ILE A 68 -3.61 -5.38 23.24
C ILE A 68 -2.96 -5.45 24.64
N THR A 69 -1.76 -4.89 24.81
CA THR A 69 -1.08 -4.90 26.11
C THR A 69 -1.81 -4.12 27.21
N HIS A 70 -2.62 -3.14 26.80
CA HIS A 70 -3.43 -2.34 27.74
C HIS A 70 -4.87 -2.85 27.91
N THR A 71 -5.35 -3.67 26.97
CA THR A 71 -6.73 -4.16 26.94
C THR A 71 -6.87 -5.66 27.24
N HIS A 72 -5.77 -6.33 27.60
CA HIS A 72 -5.74 -7.78 27.84
C HIS A 72 -6.69 -8.25 28.98
N SER A 73 -7.11 -7.35 29.86
CA SER A 73 -8.11 -7.62 30.90
C SER A 73 -9.53 -7.81 30.35
N ASP A 74 -9.79 -7.36 29.13
CA ASP A 74 -11.03 -7.65 28.37
C ASP A 74 -10.68 -8.58 27.20
N PRO A 75 -10.88 -9.91 27.36
CA PRO A 75 -10.46 -10.89 26.36
C PRO A 75 -11.21 -10.76 25.03
N TYR A 76 -12.46 -10.29 25.04
CA TYR A 76 -13.25 -10.11 23.81
C TYR A 76 -12.72 -8.94 23.00
N PHE A 77 -12.48 -7.81 23.64
CA PHE A 77 -11.94 -6.63 22.98
C PHE A 77 -10.48 -6.86 22.51
N ALA A 78 -9.67 -7.53 23.32
CA ALA A 78 -8.32 -7.90 22.92
C ALA A 78 -8.31 -8.83 21.69
N LYS A 79 -9.28 -9.76 21.61
CA LYS A 79 -9.46 -10.64 20.47
C LYS A 79 -9.84 -9.87 19.21
N ASP A 80 -10.78 -8.93 19.30
CA ASP A 80 -11.19 -8.11 18.15
C ASP A 80 -10.01 -7.30 17.59
N ILE A 81 -9.18 -6.73 18.48
CA ILE A 81 -7.96 -6.03 18.05
C ILE A 81 -6.99 -7.01 17.37
N HIS A 82 -6.83 -8.22 17.91
CA HIS A 82 -5.96 -9.23 17.33
C HIS A 82 -6.42 -9.66 15.94
N ASP A 83 -7.73 -9.86 15.74
CA ASP A 83 -8.29 -10.21 14.44
C ASP A 83 -8.03 -9.09 13.40
N GLN A 84 -8.13 -7.81 13.81
CA GLN A 84 -7.74 -6.67 12.97
C GLN A 84 -6.23 -6.65 12.63
N VAL A 85 -5.37 -7.06 13.58
CA VAL A 85 -3.92 -7.20 13.32
C VAL A 85 -3.65 -8.24 12.25
N LEU A 86 -4.35 -9.38 12.30
CA LEU A 86 -4.20 -10.43 11.29
C LEU A 86 -4.63 -9.94 9.89
N GLU A 87 -5.78 -9.26 9.79
CA GLU A 87 -6.24 -8.67 8.53
C GLU A 87 -5.24 -7.66 7.98
N THR A 88 -4.69 -6.81 8.85
CA THR A 88 -3.69 -5.80 8.46
C THR A 88 -2.39 -6.44 7.95
N ARG A 89 -1.97 -7.55 8.53
CA ARG A 89 -0.81 -8.34 8.05
C ARG A 89 -1.06 -8.93 6.66
N ASP A 90 -2.24 -9.50 6.45
CA ASP A 90 -2.62 -10.05 5.14
C ASP A 90 -2.60 -8.96 4.06
N GLN A 91 -3.08 -7.75 4.36
CA GLN A 91 -3.01 -6.61 3.45
C GLN A 91 -1.55 -6.20 3.18
N GLN A 92 -0.72 -6.12 4.21
CA GLN A 92 0.70 -5.78 4.07
C GLN A 92 1.46 -6.82 3.23
N ASP A 93 1.18 -8.09 3.40
CA ASP A 93 1.76 -9.17 2.60
C ASP A 93 1.32 -9.07 1.14
N ASN A 94 0.05 -8.77 0.88
CA ASN A 94 -0.47 -8.53 -0.46
C ASN A 94 0.25 -7.35 -1.16
N GLU A 95 0.42 -6.21 -0.49
CA GLU A 95 1.18 -5.07 -1.02
C GLU A 95 2.66 -5.42 -1.26
N THR A 96 3.22 -6.30 -0.45
CA THR A 96 4.60 -6.80 -0.65
C THR A 96 4.70 -7.64 -1.94
N TRP A 97 3.72 -8.51 -2.21
CA TRP A 97 3.68 -9.27 -3.46
C TRP A 97 3.51 -8.38 -4.68
N HIS A 98 2.66 -7.35 -4.63
CA HIS A 98 2.53 -6.35 -5.69
C HIS A 98 3.87 -5.68 -5.99
N LEU A 99 4.59 -5.26 -4.94
CA LEU A 99 5.90 -4.65 -5.05
C LEU A 99 6.90 -5.57 -5.77
N LEU A 100 6.99 -6.85 -5.35
CA LEU A 100 7.91 -7.82 -5.94
C LEU A 100 7.59 -8.11 -7.42
N ILE A 101 6.30 -8.23 -7.76
CA ILE A 101 5.86 -8.44 -9.15
C ILE A 101 6.23 -7.22 -10.02
N LEU A 102 6.01 -6.02 -9.54
CA LEU A 102 6.37 -4.78 -10.25
C LEU A 102 7.87 -4.64 -10.43
N GLU A 103 8.67 -4.98 -9.44
CA GLU A 103 10.14 -5.03 -9.52
C GLU A 103 10.59 -5.99 -10.62
N GLU A 104 10.04 -7.19 -10.66
CA GLU A 104 10.37 -8.18 -11.70
C GLU A 104 9.96 -7.70 -13.10
N MET A 105 8.78 -7.10 -13.25
CA MET A 105 8.31 -6.55 -14.52
C MET A 105 9.20 -5.41 -15.02
N LEU A 106 9.66 -4.54 -14.14
CA LEU A 106 10.57 -3.44 -14.47
C LEU A 106 11.97 -3.96 -14.81
N ALA A 107 12.46 -4.95 -14.07
CA ALA A 107 13.75 -5.59 -14.35
C ALA A 107 13.76 -6.24 -15.75
N LYS A 108 12.69 -6.94 -16.14
CA LYS A 108 12.52 -7.52 -17.48
C LYS A 108 12.51 -6.46 -18.60
N LYS A 109 12.03 -5.26 -18.31
CA LYS A 109 12.05 -4.10 -19.25
C LYS A 109 13.38 -3.36 -19.26
N GLY A 110 14.35 -3.75 -18.44
CA GLY A 110 15.64 -3.09 -18.30
C GLY A 110 15.54 -1.68 -17.69
N PHE A 111 14.40 -1.37 -17.05
CA PHE A 111 14.17 -0.07 -16.46
C PHE A 111 14.73 -0.02 -15.02
N LYS A 112 15.50 1.03 -14.73
CA LYS A 112 15.97 1.32 -13.37
C LYS A 112 15.88 2.82 -13.10
N TYR A 113 15.27 3.18 -11.99
CA TYR A 113 15.41 4.54 -11.48
C TYR A 113 16.84 4.78 -10.98
N GLY A 114 17.33 6.02 -11.15
CA GLY A 114 18.51 6.46 -10.44
C GLY A 114 18.31 6.40 -8.91
N MET A 115 19.40 6.42 -8.16
CA MET A 115 19.41 6.25 -6.70
C MET A 115 18.43 7.20 -5.99
N LEU A 116 18.33 8.47 -6.42
CA LEU A 116 17.47 9.46 -5.80
C LEU A 116 15.97 9.06 -5.93
N LYS A 117 15.49 8.85 -7.16
CA LYS A 117 14.07 8.55 -7.42
C LYS A 117 13.69 7.09 -7.09
N GLY A 118 14.64 6.17 -7.14
CA GLY A 118 14.38 4.75 -6.92
C GLY A 118 14.55 4.29 -5.48
N ARG A 119 15.29 5.05 -4.65
CA ARG A 119 15.54 4.64 -3.25
C ARG A 119 15.27 5.75 -2.25
N ILE A 120 15.91 6.90 -2.38
CA ILE A 120 15.87 7.94 -1.34
C ILE A 120 14.47 8.53 -1.22
N ILE A 121 13.86 8.97 -2.33
CA ILE A 121 12.53 9.60 -2.30
C ILE A 121 11.44 8.62 -1.85
N PRO A 122 11.34 7.37 -2.36
CA PRO A 122 10.35 6.41 -1.87
C PRO A 122 10.48 6.11 -0.39
N GLN A 123 11.69 5.96 0.13
CA GLN A 123 11.92 5.74 1.56
C GLN A 123 11.51 6.93 2.41
N PHE A 124 11.82 8.15 1.95
CA PHE A 124 11.39 9.36 2.64
C PHE A 124 9.85 9.50 2.65
N LEU A 125 9.19 9.25 1.52
CA LEU A 125 7.74 9.27 1.43
C LEU A 125 7.09 8.21 2.33
N ALA A 126 7.65 7.01 2.34
CA ALA A 126 7.20 5.92 3.20
C ALA A 126 7.37 6.28 4.68
N TRP A 127 8.52 6.83 5.07
CA TRP A 127 8.79 7.29 6.43
C TRP A 127 7.82 8.40 6.85
N ALA A 128 7.65 9.42 6.02
CA ALA A 128 6.74 10.52 6.30
C ALA A 128 5.29 10.04 6.45
N TYR A 129 4.86 9.13 5.58
CA TYR A 129 3.51 8.60 5.63
C TYR A 129 3.29 7.71 6.86
N TYR A 130 4.27 6.91 7.24
CA TYR A 130 4.23 6.13 8.48
C TYR A 130 4.00 6.99 9.73
N HIS A 131 4.65 8.15 9.81
CA HIS A 131 4.51 9.04 10.97
C HIS A 131 3.26 9.94 10.93
N LEU A 132 2.59 10.02 9.78
CA LEU A 132 1.36 10.82 9.59
C LEU A 132 0.09 9.96 9.60
N SER A 133 0.21 8.64 9.51
CA SER A 133 -0.90 7.69 9.58
C SER A 133 -1.11 7.14 10.97
#